data_11826363754940f7e1178f86c81f8b22
#
_entry.id   11826363754940f7e1178f86c81f8b22
#
_cell.length_a   1.000
_cell.length_b   1.000
_cell.length_c   1.000
_cell.angle_alpha   90.00
_cell.angle_beta   90.00
_cell.angle_gamma   90.00
#
_symmetry.space_group_name_H-M   'P 1'
#
loop_
_entity.id
_entity.type
_entity.pdbx_description
1 polymer ?
#
loop_
_entity_poly.entity_id
_entity_poly.type
_entity_poly.pdbx_seq_one_letter_code
_entity_poly.pdbx_strand_id
1 'polypeptide(L)'
;AAALAAGNTVILKPASDTVLPAHLICECFWRAGVPREALQLTPCSGRVAGEHLTARPELGAVILTGGTETAFAMLRATPAMNLLAETGGKNATIVTAMADRDQAIKHVLHSAFSHAGQKCSATSLLLLEREVYEDARFREGLRDAVTSLTVGSVWDLPNKMGPLIRPPAGDLKAGIEQRVPGEEWLVEPRVDEANPRLVTPGVKWNVQPGAPTHLRELFGPVLSVM
;
A
#
# COMPACT_ATOMS: atom_id res chain seq x y z
N ALA A 1 4.87 19.70 7.15
CA ALA A 1 5.76 20.83 6.79
C ALA A 1 4.97 21.96 6.10
N ALA A 2 4.29 21.69 4.94
CA ALA A 2 3.62 22.75 4.16
C ALA A 2 2.58 23.55 4.96
N ALA A 3 1.73 22.89 5.75
CA ALA A 3 0.73 23.58 6.58
C ALA A 3 1.39 24.52 7.61
N LEU A 4 2.46 24.10 8.27
CA LEU A 4 3.23 24.93 9.21
C LEU A 4 3.90 26.11 8.48
N ALA A 5 4.49 25.87 7.31
CA ALA A 5 5.11 26.92 6.50
C ALA A 5 4.09 27.97 6.03
N ALA A 6 2.83 27.57 5.84
CA ALA A 6 1.72 28.46 5.52
C ALA A 6 1.09 29.16 6.75
N GLY A 7 1.71 29.04 7.93
CA GLY A 7 1.25 29.71 9.15
C GLY A 7 0.11 29.00 9.89
N ASN A 8 -0.19 27.75 9.57
CA ASN A 8 -1.22 26.98 10.26
C ASN A 8 -0.65 26.24 11.48
N THR A 9 -1.50 25.95 12.45
CA THR A 9 -1.22 24.94 13.47
C THR A 9 -1.59 23.55 12.97
N VAL A 10 -0.90 22.52 13.46
CA VAL A 10 -1.07 21.14 13.00
C VAL A 10 -1.26 20.19 14.18
N ILE A 11 -2.32 19.42 14.15
CA ILE A 11 -2.51 18.23 14.99
C ILE A 11 -2.13 17.01 14.16
N LEU A 12 -1.04 16.34 14.50
CA LEU A 12 -0.59 15.12 13.84
C LEU A 12 -1.09 13.89 14.59
N LYS A 13 -2.07 13.20 14.01
CA LYS A 13 -2.51 11.89 14.48
C LYS A 13 -1.84 10.79 13.62
N PRO A 14 -0.86 10.08 14.15
CA PRO A 14 -0.22 8.99 13.40
C PRO A 14 -1.13 7.77 13.25
N ALA A 15 -0.84 6.92 12.26
CA ALA A 15 -1.36 5.56 12.27
C ALA A 15 -0.84 4.81 13.50
N SER A 16 -1.63 3.85 14.01
CA SER A 16 -1.29 3.13 15.25
C SER A 16 0.05 2.38 15.16
N ASP A 17 0.43 1.97 13.95
CA ASP A 17 1.68 1.23 13.70
C ASP A 17 2.90 2.16 13.46
N THR A 18 2.68 3.49 13.39
CA THR A 18 3.74 4.47 13.04
C THR A 18 3.89 5.59 14.07
N VAL A 19 3.53 5.34 15.33
CA VAL A 19 3.59 6.35 16.40
C VAL A 19 5.03 6.78 16.65
N LEU A 20 5.97 5.83 16.75
CA LEU A 20 7.39 6.15 17.00
C LEU A 20 8.03 6.98 15.88
N PRO A 21 7.93 6.60 14.59
CA PRO A 21 8.42 7.45 13.51
C PRO A 21 7.80 8.86 13.51
N ALA A 22 6.50 8.97 13.76
CA ALA A 22 5.83 10.26 13.84
C ALA A 22 6.34 11.12 15.00
N HIS A 23 6.60 10.51 16.16
CA HIS A 23 7.21 11.20 17.30
C HIS A 23 8.60 11.73 16.95
N LEU A 24 9.45 10.92 16.37
CA LEU A 24 10.80 11.34 15.96
C LEU A 24 10.77 12.48 14.93
N ILE A 25 9.82 12.44 13.98
CA ILE A 25 9.62 13.53 13.04
C ILE A 25 9.19 14.81 13.77
N CYS A 26 8.25 14.73 14.71
CA CYS A 26 7.86 15.89 15.52
C CYS A 26 9.02 16.45 16.35
N GLU A 27 9.84 15.58 16.93
CA GLU A 27 11.04 16.01 17.65
C GLU A 27 12.00 16.81 16.75
N CYS A 28 12.20 16.38 15.50
CA CYS A 28 13.02 17.13 14.55
C CYS A 28 12.48 18.55 14.34
N PHE A 29 11.16 18.70 14.18
CA PHE A 29 10.53 20.03 14.04
C PHE A 29 10.67 20.88 15.30
N TRP A 30 10.40 20.30 16.47
CA TRP A 30 10.51 21.03 17.74
C TRP A 30 11.96 21.47 18.03
N ARG A 31 12.93 20.59 17.76
CA ARG A 31 14.36 20.93 17.90
C ARG A 31 14.82 21.99 16.89
N ALA A 32 14.17 22.07 15.74
CA ALA A 32 14.40 23.12 14.74
C ALA A 32 13.69 24.45 15.06
N GLY A 33 13.01 24.54 16.22
CA GLY A 33 12.37 25.78 16.70
C GLY A 33 10.87 25.89 16.42
N VAL A 34 10.21 24.86 15.89
CA VAL A 34 8.73 24.87 15.77
C VAL A 34 8.12 24.74 17.17
N PRO A 35 7.26 25.69 17.59
CA PRO A 35 6.59 25.62 18.89
C PRO A 35 5.73 24.35 19.03
N ARG A 36 5.69 23.76 20.22
CA ARG A 36 4.87 22.57 20.49
C ARG A 36 3.38 22.85 20.31
N GLU A 37 2.95 24.06 20.56
CA GLU A 37 1.58 24.53 20.34
C GLU A 37 1.21 24.60 18.87
N ALA A 38 2.19 24.86 18.00
CA ALA A 38 1.97 24.88 16.55
C ALA A 38 1.98 23.48 15.92
N LEU A 39 2.72 22.52 16.50
CA LEU A 39 2.74 21.13 16.06
C LEU A 39 2.48 20.20 17.25
N GLN A 40 1.30 19.62 17.31
CA GLN A 40 0.87 18.73 18.40
C GLN A 40 0.81 17.29 17.88
N LEU A 41 1.49 16.37 18.56
CA LEU A 41 1.40 14.94 18.31
C LEU A 41 0.30 14.34 19.19
N THR A 42 -0.70 13.73 18.55
CA THR A 42 -1.88 13.18 19.24
C THR A 42 -2.07 11.69 18.87
N PRO A 43 -1.32 10.77 19.52
CA PRO A 43 -1.49 9.34 19.32
C PRO A 43 -2.83 8.88 19.89
N CYS A 44 -3.79 8.61 19.04
CA CYS A 44 -5.09 8.06 19.43
C CYS A 44 -5.66 7.18 18.31
N SER A 45 -6.72 6.42 18.64
CA SER A 45 -7.44 5.64 17.63
C SER A 45 -8.18 6.56 16.64
N GLY A 46 -8.44 6.04 15.42
CA GLY A 46 -9.25 6.78 14.44
C GLY A 46 -10.66 7.11 14.95
N ARG A 47 -11.25 6.21 15.78
CA ARG A 47 -12.54 6.46 16.42
C ARG A 47 -12.50 7.68 17.35
N VAL A 48 -11.53 7.72 18.25
CA VAL A 48 -11.37 8.87 19.17
C VAL A 48 -11.11 10.17 18.42
N ALA A 49 -10.26 10.15 17.39
CA ALA A 49 -10.04 11.31 16.54
C ALA A 49 -11.32 11.77 15.84
N GLY A 50 -12.11 10.81 15.31
CA GLY A 50 -13.40 11.10 14.67
C GLY A 50 -14.40 11.74 15.63
N GLU A 51 -14.51 11.22 16.84
CA GLU A 51 -15.46 11.73 17.86
C GLU A 51 -15.09 13.10 18.43
N HIS A 52 -13.79 13.38 18.57
CA HIS A 52 -13.35 14.57 19.34
C HIS A 52 -12.65 15.64 18.51
N LEU A 53 -12.12 15.33 17.34
CA LEU A 53 -11.39 16.30 16.51
C LEU A 53 -12.19 16.73 15.27
N THR A 54 -12.71 15.78 14.49
CA THR A 54 -13.23 16.08 13.16
C THR A 54 -14.53 16.89 13.15
N ALA A 55 -15.26 16.93 14.25
CA ALA A 55 -16.49 17.73 14.42
C ALA A 55 -16.22 19.14 14.99
N ARG A 56 -14.96 19.50 15.25
CA ARG A 56 -14.63 20.80 15.83
C ARG A 56 -14.67 21.91 14.79
N PRO A 57 -15.38 23.03 15.06
CA PRO A 57 -15.47 24.14 14.14
C PRO A 57 -14.14 24.86 13.91
N GLU A 58 -13.21 24.73 14.87
CA GLU A 58 -11.86 25.29 14.78
C GLU A 58 -10.95 24.52 13.83
N LEU A 59 -11.36 23.33 13.37
CA LEU A 59 -10.59 22.51 12.44
C LEU A 59 -10.82 22.99 11.01
N GLY A 60 -9.87 23.73 10.46
CA GLY A 60 -9.96 24.31 9.11
C GLY A 60 -9.92 23.29 7.98
N ALA A 61 -9.14 22.22 8.15
CA ALA A 61 -9.02 21.14 7.16
C ALA A 61 -8.51 19.85 7.81
N VAL A 62 -8.82 18.73 7.18
CA VAL A 62 -8.24 17.41 7.48
C VAL A 62 -7.47 16.92 6.27
N ILE A 63 -6.21 16.50 6.49
CA ILE A 63 -5.41 15.81 5.50
C ILE A 63 -5.30 14.34 5.92
N LEU A 64 -5.97 13.47 5.20
CA LEU A 64 -6.01 12.04 5.47
C LEU A 64 -5.11 11.29 4.47
N THR A 65 -4.17 10.49 4.98
CA THR A 65 -3.57 9.41 4.22
C THR A 65 -4.02 8.09 4.86
N GLY A 66 -4.76 7.27 4.12
CA GLY A 66 -5.32 6.05 4.70
C GLY A 66 -6.30 5.32 3.79
N GLY A 67 -7.16 4.48 4.37
CA GLY A 67 -8.14 3.72 3.60
C GLY A 67 -9.31 4.58 3.10
N THR A 68 -9.80 4.28 1.91
CA THR A 68 -10.95 4.95 1.27
C THR A 68 -12.20 4.94 2.15
N GLU A 69 -12.47 3.82 2.82
CA GLU A 69 -13.61 3.71 3.75
C GLU A 69 -13.50 4.67 4.93
N THR A 70 -12.27 4.96 5.38
CA THR A 70 -12.05 5.95 6.44
C THR A 70 -12.42 7.35 5.96
N ALA A 71 -12.03 7.72 4.74
CA ALA A 71 -12.38 9.01 4.14
C ALA A 71 -13.91 9.16 4.02
N PHE A 72 -14.59 8.13 3.51
CA PHE A 72 -16.05 8.14 3.40
C PHE A 72 -16.74 8.16 4.78
N ALA A 73 -16.20 7.45 5.77
CA ALA A 73 -16.76 7.49 7.13
C ALA A 73 -16.65 8.90 7.73
N MET A 74 -15.54 9.59 7.51
CA MET A 74 -15.35 10.99 7.97
C MET A 74 -16.35 11.93 7.28
N LEU A 75 -16.53 11.84 5.97
CA LEU A 75 -17.48 12.66 5.22
C LEU A 75 -18.94 12.34 5.59
N ARG A 76 -19.28 11.09 5.86
CA ARG A 76 -20.62 10.74 6.36
C ARG A 76 -20.90 11.36 7.74
N ALA A 77 -19.89 11.37 8.61
CA ALA A 77 -20.02 11.93 9.96
C ALA A 77 -20.05 13.47 9.95
N THR A 78 -19.29 14.10 9.07
CA THR A 78 -19.17 15.56 8.96
C THR A 78 -19.15 15.98 7.48
N PRO A 79 -20.31 16.06 6.80
CA PRO A 79 -20.40 16.32 5.36
C PRO A 79 -19.77 17.64 4.91
N ALA A 80 -19.72 18.64 5.78
CA ALA A 80 -19.14 19.95 5.49
C ALA A 80 -17.63 20.04 5.73
N MET A 81 -16.99 18.92 6.11
CA MET A 81 -15.55 18.88 6.38
C MET A 81 -14.74 19.21 5.13
N ASN A 82 -13.74 20.06 5.27
CA ASN A 82 -12.73 20.28 4.26
C ASN A 82 -11.71 19.13 4.35
N LEU A 83 -11.95 18.04 3.59
CA LEU A 83 -11.15 16.82 3.61
C LEU A 83 -10.29 16.72 2.34
N LEU A 84 -8.98 16.68 2.52
CA LEU A 84 -8.01 16.28 1.50
C LEU A 84 -7.61 14.83 1.80
N ALA A 85 -8.01 13.89 0.94
CA ALA A 85 -7.78 12.47 1.18
C ALA A 85 -6.92 11.85 0.10
N GLU A 86 -5.80 11.29 0.52
CA GLU A 86 -4.94 10.40 -0.25
C GLU A 86 -5.21 8.97 0.18
N THR A 87 -5.85 8.19 -0.68
CA THR A 87 -6.25 6.80 -0.36
C THR A 87 -5.56 5.81 -1.28
N GLY A 88 -5.75 4.52 -1.03
CA GLY A 88 -5.26 3.46 -1.89
C GLY A 88 -6.04 3.31 -3.19
N GLY A 89 -5.74 2.25 -3.92
CA GLY A 89 -6.40 1.93 -5.17
C GLY A 89 -5.89 0.64 -5.81
N LYS A 90 -6.57 0.17 -6.83
CA LYS A 90 -6.13 -0.94 -7.68
C LYS A 90 -5.26 -0.39 -8.82
N ASN A 91 -3.99 -0.12 -8.51
CA ASN A 91 -3.08 0.53 -9.47
C ASN A 91 -2.68 -0.45 -10.57
N ALA A 92 -2.80 0.00 -11.83
CA ALA A 92 -2.49 -0.79 -12.99
C ALA A 92 -1.19 -0.34 -13.67
N THR A 93 -0.41 -1.30 -14.12
CA THR A 93 0.65 -1.10 -15.09
C THR A 93 0.23 -1.76 -16.40
N ILE A 94 0.35 -1.04 -17.51
CA ILE A 94 0.03 -1.54 -18.84
C ILE A 94 1.35 -1.81 -19.57
N VAL A 95 1.49 -3.02 -20.13
CA VAL A 95 2.66 -3.38 -20.97
C VAL A 95 2.17 -3.67 -22.38
N THR A 96 2.57 -2.81 -23.29
CA THR A 96 2.20 -2.92 -24.71
C THR A 96 3.20 -3.79 -25.50
N ALA A 97 2.81 -4.21 -26.70
CA ALA A 97 3.66 -4.97 -27.61
C ALA A 97 5.00 -4.28 -27.91
N MET A 98 5.02 -2.96 -27.90
CA MET A 98 6.22 -2.14 -28.16
C MET A 98 7.14 -1.97 -26.95
N ALA A 99 6.73 -2.42 -25.75
CA ALA A 99 7.54 -2.26 -24.54
C ALA A 99 8.78 -3.18 -24.57
N ASP A 100 9.89 -2.69 -24.02
CA ASP A 100 11.02 -3.55 -23.68
C ASP A 100 10.61 -4.52 -22.55
N ARG A 101 10.72 -5.82 -22.81
CA ARG A 101 10.24 -6.88 -21.92
C ARG A 101 11.00 -6.92 -20.59
N ASP A 102 12.32 -6.80 -20.64
CA ASP A 102 13.17 -6.88 -19.46
C ASP A 102 12.99 -5.65 -18.56
N GLN A 103 12.89 -4.47 -19.17
CA GLN A 103 12.60 -3.24 -18.42
C GLN A 103 11.20 -3.28 -17.82
N ALA A 104 10.20 -3.79 -18.53
CA ALA A 104 8.85 -3.94 -18.02
C ALA A 104 8.82 -4.86 -16.79
N ILE A 105 9.45 -6.04 -16.85
CA ILE A 105 9.57 -6.95 -15.70
C ILE A 105 10.24 -6.25 -14.53
N LYS A 106 11.38 -5.60 -14.73
CA LYS A 106 12.13 -4.89 -13.70
C LYS A 106 11.28 -3.83 -12.99
N HIS A 107 10.56 -3.01 -13.75
CA HIS A 107 9.74 -1.94 -13.21
C HIS A 107 8.49 -2.47 -12.49
N VAL A 108 7.85 -3.51 -13.05
CA VAL A 108 6.71 -4.18 -12.42
C VAL A 108 7.11 -4.79 -11.08
N LEU A 109 8.24 -5.52 -11.02
CA LEU A 109 8.74 -6.09 -9.78
C LEU A 109 8.99 -5.02 -8.70
N HIS A 110 9.70 -3.97 -9.10
CA HIS A 110 10.00 -2.87 -8.18
C HIS A 110 8.73 -2.21 -7.67
N SER A 111 7.77 -1.93 -8.55
CA SER A 111 6.52 -1.28 -8.16
C SER A 111 5.61 -2.19 -7.34
N ALA A 112 5.47 -3.47 -7.71
CA ALA A 112 4.52 -4.38 -7.06
C ALA A 112 5.00 -4.90 -5.71
N PHE A 113 6.33 -5.10 -5.54
CA PHE A 113 6.86 -5.84 -4.39
C PHE A 113 7.76 -5.01 -3.47
N SER A 114 8.19 -3.81 -3.87
CA SER A 114 8.83 -2.89 -2.92
C SER A 114 7.90 -2.62 -1.74
N HIS A 115 8.47 -2.52 -0.54
CA HIS A 115 7.70 -2.35 0.70
C HIS A 115 6.62 -3.44 0.90
N ALA A 116 6.88 -4.66 0.41
CA ALA A 116 5.96 -5.80 0.45
C ALA A 116 4.58 -5.47 -0.19
N GLY A 117 4.55 -4.63 -1.23
CA GLY A 117 3.31 -4.18 -1.89
C GLY A 117 2.43 -3.26 -1.04
N GLN A 118 2.91 -2.81 0.12
CA GLN A 118 2.17 -1.96 1.05
C GLN A 118 2.44 -0.47 0.82
N LYS A 119 2.25 -0.03 -0.42
CA LYS A 119 2.33 1.37 -0.82
C LYS A 119 1.10 1.75 -1.64
N CYS A 120 0.55 2.94 -1.38
CA CYS A 120 -0.65 3.43 -2.10
C CYS A 120 -0.50 3.47 -3.62
N SER A 121 0.74 3.56 -4.14
CA SER A 121 1.07 3.56 -5.57
C SER A 121 1.67 2.25 -6.08
N ALA A 122 1.69 1.16 -5.27
CA ALA A 122 2.21 -0.13 -5.71
C ALA A 122 1.36 -0.70 -6.84
N THR A 123 2.00 -1.19 -7.90
CA THR A 123 1.29 -1.92 -8.96
C THR A 123 0.68 -3.20 -8.38
N SER A 124 -0.62 -3.34 -8.50
CA SER A 124 -1.37 -4.50 -8.03
C SER A 124 -2.14 -5.20 -9.16
N LEU A 125 -2.18 -4.57 -10.33
CA LEU A 125 -2.76 -5.10 -11.56
C LEU A 125 -1.80 -4.87 -12.72
N LEU A 126 -1.46 -5.95 -13.43
CA LEU A 126 -0.65 -5.93 -14.65
C LEU A 126 -1.52 -6.28 -15.83
N LEU A 127 -1.73 -5.31 -16.70
CA LEU A 127 -2.48 -5.45 -17.95
C LEU A 127 -1.50 -5.64 -19.09
N LEU A 128 -1.57 -6.79 -19.73
CA LEU A 128 -0.68 -7.15 -20.83
C LEU A 128 -1.44 -7.10 -22.15
N GLU A 129 -0.87 -6.40 -23.12
CA GLU A 129 -1.34 -6.54 -24.49
C GLU A 129 -1.16 -8.00 -24.95
N ARG A 130 -2.03 -8.48 -25.84
CA ARG A 130 -2.11 -9.91 -26.22
C ARG A 130 -0.76 -10.52 -26.57
N GLU A 131 0.04 -9.85 -27.37
CA GLU A 131 1.36 -10.30 -27.80
C GLU A 131 2.35 -10.48 -26.64
N VAL A 132 2.18 -9.70 -25.56
CA VAL A 132 2.99 -9.85 -24.34
C VAL A 132 2.44 -10.95 -23.46
N TYR A 133 1.11 -11.04 -23.37
CA TYR A 133 0.43 -12.05 -22.57
C TYR A 133 0.69 -13.48 -23.10
N GLU A 134 0.72 -13.65 -24.42
CA GLU A 134 0.98 -14.92 -25.10
C GLU A 134 2.49 -15.24 -25.23
N ASP A 135 3.37 -14.28 -24.89
CA ASP A 135 4.82 -14.48 -24.94
C ASP A 135 5.29 -15.35 -23.77
N ALA A 136 5.60 -16.61 -24.05
CA ALA A 136 6.09 -17.55 -23.04
C ALA A 136 7.40 -17.07 -22.36
N ARG A 137 8.27 -16.35 -23.09
CA ARG A 137 9.52 -15.82 -22.52
C ARG A 137 9.26 -14.73 -21.50
N PHE A 138 8.29 -13.86 -21.79
CA PHE A 138 7.87 -12.83 -20.81
C PHE A 138 7.29 -13.48 -19.55
N ARG A 139 6.42 -14.49 -19.71
CA ARG A 139 5.80 -15.21 -18.60
C ARG A 139 6.84 -15.93 -17.73
N GLU A 140 7.79 -16.62 -18.35
CA GLU A 140 8.88 -17.29 -17.65
C GLU A 140 9.82 -16.30 -16.98
N GLY A 141 10.24 -15.25 -17.69
CA GLY A 141 11.09 -14.19 -17.13
C GLY A 141 10.46 -13.49 -15.94
N LEU A 142 9.14 -13.20 -15.97
CA LEU A 142 8.42 -12.65 -14.83
C LEU A 142 8.42 -13.62 -13.64
N ARG A 143 8.16 -14.93 -13.88
CA ARG A 143 8.21 -15.95 -12.83
C ARG A 143 9.58 -16.02 -12.17
N ASP A 144 10.63 -16.13 -12.97
CA ASP A 144 12.00 -16.27 -12.49
C ASP A 144 12.43 -15.03 -11.70
N ALA A 145 12.12 -13.85 -12.21
CA ALA A 145 12.43 -12.59 -11.54
C ALA A 145 11.69 -12.46 -10.20
N VAL A 146 10.39 -12.82 -10.14
CA VAL A 146 9.62 -12.80 -8.88
C VAL A 146 10.17 -13.83 -7.88
N THR A 147 10.48 -15.04 -8.35
CA THR A 147 10.99 -16.13 -7.50
C THR A 147 12.38 -15.81 -6.94
N SER A 148 13.17 -15.00 -7.64
CA SER A 148 14.50 -14.57 -7.19
C SER A 148 14.48 -13.53 -6.07
N LEU A 149 13.33 -12.93 -5.77
CA LEU A 149 13.20 -11.94 -4.69
C LEU A 149 13.39 -12.59 -3.32
N THR A 150 14.44 -12.21 -2.62
CA THR A 150 14.69 -12.64 -1.26
C THR A 150 13.81 -11.88 -0.27
N VAL A 151 13.18 -12.60 0.64
CA VAL A 151 12.27 -12.06 1.67
C VAL A 151 12.82 -12.37 3.05
N GLY A 152 12.85 -11.38 3.92
CA GLY A 152 13.38 -11.61 5.27
C GLY A 152 13.52 -10.34 6.09
N SER A 153 14.41 -10.37 7.08
CA SER A 153 14.67 -9.23 7.95
C SER A 153 15.20 -8.03 7.16
N VAL A 154 14.73 -6.84 7.50
CA VAL A 154 15.23 -5.58 6.94
C VAL A 154 16.67 -5.27 7.33
N TRP A 155 17.19 -5.94 8.36
CA TRP A 155 18.58 -5.81 8.81
C TRP A 155 19.56 -6.66 7.98
N ASP A 156 19.04 -7.57 7.16
CA ASP A 156 19.84 -8.38 6.23
C ASP A 156 19.79 -7.72 4.85
N LEU A 157 20.84 -7.00 4.49
CA LEU A 157 20.91 -6.22 3.25
C LEU A 157 20.64 -6.99 1.94
N PRO A 158 20.92 -8.30 1.82
CA PRO A 158 20.54 -9.08 0.65
C PRO A 158 19.04 -9.18 0.42
N ASN A 159 18.21 -9.07 1.47
CA ASN A 159 16.77 -9.14 1.34
C ASN A 159 16.23 -7.95 0.54
N LYS A 160 15.36 -8.24 -0.41
CA LYS A 160 14.74 -7.26 -1.30
C LYS A 160 13.33 -6.87 -0.84
N MET A 161 12.71 -7.72 -0.02
CA MET A 161 11.39 -7.49 0.54
C MET A 161 11.38 -7.81 2.03
N GLY A 162 10.92 -6.86 2.84
CA GLY A 162 10.77 -6.99 4.28
C GLY A 162 9.41 -7.56 4.70
N PRO A 163 9.15 -7.64 6.02
CA PRO A 163 7.87 -8.11 6.53
C PRO A 163 6.74 -7.12 6.27
N LEU A 164 5.53 -7.64 6.20
CA LEU A 164 4.30 -6.85 6.30
C LEU A 164 4.23 -6.13 7.65
N ILE A 165 3.50 -5.03 7.72
CA ILE A 165 3.23 -4.30 8.98
C ILE A 165 2.49 -5.22 9.96
N ARG A 166 1.53 -6.00 9.47
CA ARG A 166 0.74 -6.99 10.23
C ARG A 166 0.61 -8.30 9.45
N PRO A 167 0.33 -9.43 10.10
CA PRO A 167 -0.02 -10.65 9.39
C PRO A 167 -1.16 -10.42 8.40
N PRO A 168 -1.23 -11.19 7.29
CA PRO A 168 -2.31 -11.09 6.33
C PRO A 168 -3.68 -11.23 6.97
N ALA A 169 -4.59 -10.31 6.65
CA ALA A 169 -5.97 -10.31 7.13
C ALA A 169 -6.90 -9.77 6.02
N GLY A 170 -8.21 -9.97 6.17
CA GLY A 170 -9.22 -9.43 5.26
C GLY A 170 -8.96 -9.79 3.80
N ASP A 171 -9.01 -8.81 2.91
CA ASP A 171 -8.86 -8.99 1.47
C ASP A 171 -7.46 -9.52 1.08
N LEU A 172 -6.39 -9.15 1.80
CA LEU A 172 -5.06 -9.70 1.55
C LEU A 172 -5.01 -11.20 1.85
N LYS A 173 -5.53 -11.63 2.99
CA LYS A 173 -5.60 -13.05 3.33
C LYS A 173 -6.43 -13.82 2.30
N ALA A 174 -7.61 -13.31 1.97
CA ALA A 174 -8.44 -13.92 0.92
C ALA A 174 -7.72 -13.97 -0.44
N GLY A 175 -7.01 -12.91 -0.82
CA GLY A 175 -6.24 -12.85 -2.05
C GLY A 175 -5.08 -13.85 -2.11
N ILE A 176 -4.48 -14.20 -0.96
CA ILE A 176 -3.44 -15.22 -0.84
C ILE A 176 -4.02 -16.65 -0.89
N GLU A 177 -5.12 -16.90 -0.14
CA GLU A 177 -5.64 -18.25 0.07
C GLU A 177 -6.64 -18.70 -1.00
N GLN A 178 -7.30 -17.76 -1.67
CA GLN A 178 -8.41 -18.07 -2.58
C GLN A 178 -8.04 -17.84 -4.05
N ARG A 179 -8.61 -18.68 -4.92
CA ARG A 179 -8.60 -18.50 -6.38
C ARG A 179 -10.02 -18.58 -6.89
N VAL A 180 -10.37 -17.74 -7.84
CA VAL A 180 -11.62 -17.92 -8.59
C VAL A 180 -11.41 -18.84 -9.78
N PRO A 181 -12.46 -19.49 -10.31
CA PRO A 181 -12.36 -20.34 -11.50
C PRO A 181 -11.66 -19.60 -12.65
N GLY A 182 -10.67 -20.26 -13.25
CA GLY A 182 -9.87 -19.71 -14.35
C GLY A 182 -8.57 -19.02 -13.92
N GLU A 183 -8.44 -18.56 -12.68
CA GLU A 183 -7.17 -18.01 -12.16
C GLU A 183 -6.17 -19.14 -11.85
N GLU A 184 -4.90 -18.87 -12.10
CA GLU A 184 -3.79 -19.75 -11.73
C GLU A 184 -2.69 -18.95 -11.01
N TRP A 185 -1.91 -19.63 -10.18
CA TRP A 185 -0.69 -19.05 -9.64
C TRP A 185 0.46 -19.21 -10.64
N LEU A 186 0.99 -18.12 -11.17
CA LEU A 186 2.29 -18.11 -11.83
C LEU A 186 3.40 -18.28 -10.79
N VAL A 187 3.26 -17.59 -9.66
CA VAL A 187 4.08 -17.74 -8.43
C VAL A 187 3.13 -17.74 -7.24
N GLU A 188 3.07 -18.85 -6.51
CA GLU A 188 2.22 -18.97 -5.32
C GLU A 188 2.92 -18.34 -4.11
N PRO A 189 2.27 -17.40 -3.40
CA PRO A 189 2.85 -16.79 -2.22
C PRO A 189 2.87 -17.78 -1.04
N ARG A 190 3.88 -17.64 -0.18
CA ARG A 190 4.00 -18.44 1.04
C ARG A 190 4.07 -17.53 2.24
N VAL A 191 3.32 -17.87 3.27
CA VAL A 191 3.38 -17.21 4.58
C VAL A 191 4.35 -18.02 5.45
N ASP A 192 5.32 -17.35 6.03
CA ASP A 192 6.28 -18.00 6.94
C ASP A 192 5.60 -18.38 8.26
N GLU A 193 5.76 -19.63 8.69
CA GLU A 193 5.09 -20.16 9.89
C GLU A 193 5.63 -19.53 11.19
N ALA A 194 6.93 -19.22 11.24
CA ALA A 194 7.56 -18.62 12.41
C ALA A 194 7.31 -17.12 12.52
N ASN A 195 7.14 -16.45 11.38
CA ASN A 195 6.81 -15.03 11.32
C ASN A 195 5.76 -14.76 10.24
N PRO A 196 4.47 -14.82 10.56
CA PRO A 196 3.39 -14.64 9.59
C PRO A 196 3.35 -13.30 8.87
N ARG A 197 4.20 -12.35 9.25
CA ARG A 197 4.40 -11.09 8.51
C ARG A 197 5.35 -11.24 7.32
N LEU A 198 6.15 -12.32 7.27
CA LEU A 198 6.96 -12.62 6.10
C LEU A 198 6.13 -13.41 5.11
N VAL A 199 5.85 -12.78 3.97
CA VAL A 199 5.04 -13.34 2.89
C VAL A 199 5.84 -13.22 1.60
N THR A 200 6.08 -14.33 0.90
CA THR A 200 6.75 -14.28 -0.40
C THR A 200 5.85 -13.65 -1.45
N PRO A 201 6.41 -13.00 -2.49
CA PRO A 201 5.61 -12.41 -3.54
C PRO A 201 4.79 -13.45 -4.28
N GLY A 202 3.54 -13.11 -4.61
CA GLY A 202 2.62 -13.93 -5.39
C GLY A 202 2.21 -13.26 -6.69
N VAL A 203 2.06 -14.05 -7.76
CA VAL A 203 1.56 -13.57 -9.05
C VAL A 203 0.41 -14.48 -9.49
N LYS A 204 -0.78 -13.90 -9.59
CA LYS A 204 -1.95 -14.54 -10.18
C LYS A 204 -1.99 -14.25 -11.67
N TRP A 205 -2.08 -15.31 -12.47
CA TRP A 205 -2.21 -15.23 -13.91
C TRP A 205 -3.66 -15.54 -14.34
N ASN A 206 -4.07 -15.01 -15.48
CA ASN A 206 -5.40 -15.18 -16.02
C ASN A 206 -6.52 -14.71 -15.07
N VAL A 207 -6.29 -13.58 -14.42
CA VAL A 207 -7.29 -12.96 -13.54
C VAL A 207 -8.47 -12.52 -14.38
N GLN A 208 -9.68 -12.88 -13.96
CA GLN A 208 -10.90 -12.62 -14.72
C GLN A 208 -11.45 -11.22 -14.44
N PRO A 209 -12.01 -10.54 -15.45
CA PRO A 209 -12.74 -9.28 -15.23
C PRO A 209 -13.82 -9.44 -14.17
N GLY A 210 -13.86 -8.52 -13.21
CA GLY A 210 -14.81 -8.56 -12.10
C GLY A 210 -14.38 -9.41 -10.90
N ALA A 211 -13.31 -10.20 -11.01
CA ALA A 211 -12.79 -10.97 -9.88
C ALA A 211 -12.39 -10.07 -8.70
N PRO A 212 -12.44 -10.56 -7.44
CA PRO A 212 -12.00 -9.78 -6.28
C PRO A 212 -10.57 -9.24 -6.44
N THR A 213 -9.66 -10.05 -6.98
CA THR A 213 -8.27 -9.68 -7.22
C THR A 213 -8.07 -8.74 -8.41
N HIS A 214 -9.07 -8.58 -9.29
CA HIS A 214 -9.12 -7.52 -10.29
C HIS A 214 -9.54 -6.19 -9.68
N LEU A 215 -10.58 -6.18 -8.82
CA LEU A 215 -11.25 -4.94 -8.39
C LEU A 215 -10.75 -4.39 -7.06
N ARG A 216 -10.30 -5.26 -6.14
CA ARG A 216 -9.94 -4.85 -4.78
C ARG A 216 -8.46 -4.61 -4.61
N GLU A 217 -8.13 -3.57 -3.88
CA GLU A 217 -6.79 -3.37 -3.33
C GLU A 217 -6.52 -4.42 -2.23
N LEU A 218 -5.45 -5.19 -2.37
CA LEU A 218 -5.04 -6.16 -1.36
C LEU A 218 -4.06 -5.58 -0.35
N PHE A 219 -3.35 -4.53 -0.72
CA PHE A 219 -2.31 -3.84 0.06
C PHE A 219 -1.24 -4.80 0.59
N GLY A 220 -0.70 -5.61 -0.30
CA GLY A 220 0.29 -6.64 0.01
C GLY A 220 0.94 -7.22 -1.25
N PRO A 221 1.84 -8.21 -1.12
CA PRO A 221 2.71 -8.67 -2.19
C PRO A 221 2.00 -9.65 -3.14
N VAL A 222 0.85 -9.27 -3.68
CA VAL A 222 0.08 -10.06 -4.66
C VAL A 222 -0.19 -9.22 -5.89
N LEU A 223 0.36 -9.65 -7.03
CA LEU A 223 0.16 -9.06 -8.36
C LEU A 223 -0.88 -9.87 -9.13
N SER A 224 -1.85 -9.20 -9.70
CA SER A 224 -2.87 -9.79 -10.61
C SER A 224 -2.50 -9.49 -12.06
N VAL A 225 -2.55 -10.49 -12.96
CA VAL A 225 -2.19 -10.36 -14.38
C VAL A 225 -3.41 -10.71 -15.27
N MET A 226 -3.70 -9.81 -16.20
CA MET A 226 -4.75 -9.95 -17.22
C MET A 226 -4.21 -9.69 -18.63
#